data_74e71bc8466dc06c2e3c68532bee7893
#
_entry.id   74e71bc8466dc06c2e3c68532bee7893
#
_cell.length_a   1.000
_cell.length_b   1.000
_cell.length_c   1.000
_cell.angle_alpha   90.00
_cell.angle_beta   90.00
_cell.angle_gamma   90.00
#
_symmetry.space_group_name_H-M   'P 1'
#
loop_
_entity.id
_entity.type
_entity.pdbx_description
1 polymer ?
#
loop_
_entity_poly.entity_id
_entity_poly.type
_entity_poly.pdbx_seq_one_letter_code
_entity_poly.pdbx_strand_id
1 'polypeptide(L)'
;MIWTFHIRDDAYFTDGEQLTARDVAFTINGINAAEAAEADLSMVEEAVAVDDFTVELHMTKPFNALLYTLAVVGIVPEHAYDSATYGANPIGSGRYKLEQWDKGQQVILTANPDYYGEAPTMQRVVVVFMEEDASLAAANSGEVDIAYTAATMADSTPDQYELFSCKSVDSRGISFPSVPAGGTKKDGVNDYALGNDVTQDLSLRRAMNYAVDRETMIDNVLSGHGTAAYSVSDGTPWASDDMKVETNADYARAILEQGGWTAGEDGVLVKDGVRASFDLYYSSNDSVRQALAAEFSNQMAAFGIEIAIHGAGWDDLYPREFSDPILWGWGSNSPTEMYNLLYSTGVGNYASYESATVDAHMDAALAKTTVEESYEDWKLAQWDGNEGVAPQGAATWVWLANVDHLYFKRTGLNVADQKPHPHGHGWSLVNNVDKWSC
;
A
#
# COMPACT_ATOMS: atom_id res chain seq x y z
N MET A 1 11.26 25.21 -11.86
CA MET A 1 12.23 24.12 -12.20
C MET A 1 11.66 23.38 -13.39
N ILE A 2 12.50 22.91 -14.32
CA ILE A 2 12.05 22.16 -15.50
C ILE A 2 12.79 20.81 -15.50
N TRP A 3 12.04 19.73 -15.72
CA TRP A 3 12.57 18.41 -16.05
C TRP A 3 12.38 18.19 -17.54
N THR A 4 13.44 17.81 -18.26
CA THR A 4 13.38 17.50 -19.69
C THR A 4 13.57 15.99 -19.88
N PHE A 5 12.64 15.35 -20.57
CA PHE A 5 12.71 13.93 -20.91
C PHE A 5 12.78 13.75 -22.42
N HIS A 6 13.70 12.90 -22.84
CA HIS A 6 13.75 12.41 -24.21
C HIS A 6 13.14 11.01 -24.26
N ILE A 7 12.04 10.87 -24.95
CA ILE A 7 11.36 9.58 -25.13
C ILE A 7 11.92 8.86 -26.37
N ARG A 8 11.70 7.55 -26.40
CA ARG A 8 12.10 6.72 -27.54
C ARG A 8 11.25 7.05 -28.78
N ASP A 9 11.82 6.83 -29.96
CA ASP A 9 11.20 7.09 -31.25
C ASP A 9 10.68 5.82 -31.97
N ASP A 10 10.77 4.65 -31.29
CA ASP A 10 10.38 3.35 -31.83
C ASP A 10 9.22 2.70 -31.06
N ALA A 11 8.52 3.45 -30.20
CA ALA A 11 7.35 2.98 -29.48
C ALA A 11 6.06 3.29 -30.25
N TYR A 12 5.19 2.29 -30.36
CA TYR A 12 3.88 2.40 -31.00
C TYR A 12 2.78 1.90 -30.07
N PHE A 13 1.63 2.54 -30.14
CA PHE A 13 0.42 2.00 -29.51
C PHE A 13 -0.08 0.76 -30.25
N THR A 14 -0.91 -0.02 -29.59
CA THR A 14 -1.43 -1.30 -30.14
C THR A 14 -2.39 -1.13 -31.33
N ASP A 15 -2.78 0.09 -31.67
CA ASP A 15 -3.52 0.45 -32.87
C ASP A 15 -2.61 0.87 -34.05
N GLY A 16 -1.29 0.95 -33.81
CA GLY A 16 -0.28 1.25 -34.84
C GLY A 16 0.16 2.69 -34.92
N GLU A 17 -0.43 3.61 -34.16
CA GLU A 17 0.03 5.01 -34.09
C GLU A 17 1.28 5.14 -33.21
N GLN A 18 2.21 6.01 -33.62
CA GLN A 18 3.46 6.24 -32.87
C GLN A 18 3.19 7.01 -31.57
N LEU A 19 3.79 6.55 -30.46
CA LEU A 19 3.79 7.26 -29.19
C LEU A 19 4.74 8.46 -29.29
N THR A 20 4.24 9.66 -28.99
CA THR A 20 4.99 10.91 -29.06
C THR A 20 4.96 11.68 -27.74
N ALA A 21 5.77 12.74 -27.65
CA ALA A 21 5.77 13.65 -26.51
C ALA A 21 4.41 14.33 -26.28
N ARG A 22 3.54 14.41 -27.32
CA ARG A 22 2.17 14.94 -27.17
C ARG A 22 1.31 14.03 -26.30
N ASP A 23 1.42 12.71 -26.48
CA ASP A 23 0.69 11.73 -25.67
C ASP A 23 1.13 11.79 -24.20
N VAL A 24 2.44 11.99 -23.96
CA VAL A 24 2.98 12.17 -22.61
C VAL A 24 2.44 13.45 -21.98
N ALA A 25 2.50 14.58 -22.68
CA ALA A 25 1.99 15.86 -22.19
C ALA A 25 0.48 15.80 -21.97
N PHE A 26 -0.28 15.21 -22.90
CA PHE A 26 -1.71 14.98 -22.77
C PHE A 26 -2.05 14.18 -21.51
N THR A 27 -1.36 13.08 -21.28
CA THR A 27 -1.59 12.20 -20.12
C THR A 27 -1.33 12.94 -18.81
N ILE A 28 -0.17 13.58 -18.67
CA ILE A 28 0.21 14.26 -17.41
C ILE A 28 -0.72 15.43 -17.10
N ASN A 29 -1.02 16.27 -18.11
CA ASN A 29 -1.94 17.39 -17.95
C ASN A 29 -3.37 16.90 -17.65
N GLY A 30 -3.78 15.77 -18.24
CA GLY A 30 -5.06 15.13 -17.98
C GLY A 30 -5.20 14.63 -16.54
N ILE A 31 -4.15 14.04 -15.97
CA ILE A 31 -4.11 13.61 -14.56
C ILE A 31 -4.23 14.83 -13.66
N ASN A 32 -3.50 15.92 -13.92
CA ASN A 32 -3.56 17.14 -13.12
C ASN A 32 -4.93 17.85 -13.19
N ALA A 33 -5.65 17.69 -14.28
CA ALA A 33 -6.98 18.26 -14.46
C ALA A 33 -8.10 17.38 -13.86
N ALA A 34 -7.81 16.14 -13.50
CA ALA A 34 -8.80 15.20 -12.96
C ALA A 34 -9.10 15.51 -11.49
N GLU A 35 -10.37 15.42 -11.08
CA GLU A 35 -10.80 15.60 -9.68
C GLU A 35 -10.33 14.45 -8.78
N ALA A 36 -10.13 13.26 -9.35
CA ALA A 36 -9.62 12.09 -8.64
C ALA A 36 -8.66 11.34 -9.57
N ALA A 37 -7.39 11.29 -9.21
CA ALA A 37 -6.35 10.54 -9.91
C ALA A 37 -5.53 9.75 -8.87
N GLU A 38 -5.15 8.51 -9.22
CA GLU A 38 -4.30 7.69 -8.35
C GLU A 38 -2.87 8.24 -8.22
N ALA A 39 -2.36 8.90 -9.28
CA ALA A 39 -1.04 9.50 -9.26
C ALA A 39 -1.13 10.99 -8.88
N ASP A 40 -0.48 11.37 -7.79
CA ASP A 40 -0.32 12.78 -7.43
C ASP A 40 0.78 13.41 -8.28
N LEU A 41 0.38 14.26 -9.22
CA LEU A 41 1.24 15.10 -10.06
C LEU A 41 1.03 16.60 -9.79
N SER A 42 0.45 16.96 -8.65
CA SER A 42 0.14 18.36 -8.27
C SER A 42 1.37 19.28 -8.24
N MET A 43 2.58 18.70 -8.14
CA MET A 43 3.85 19.43 -8.23
C MET A 43 4.25 19.80 -9.67
N VAL A 44 3.60 19.22 -10.69
CA VAL A 44 3.79 19.58 -12.10
C VAL A 44 2.77 20.66 -12.47
N GLU A 45 3.23 21.85 -12.83
CA GLU A 45 2.38 22.95 -13.29
C GLU A 45 1.83 22.65 -14.69
N GLU A 46 2.71 22.19 -15.59
CA GLU A 46 2.38 21.91 -16.99
C GLU A 46 3.39 20.92 -17.58
N ALA A 47 2.89 20.03 -18.43
CA ALA A 47 3.71 19.21 -19.33
C ALA A 47 3.63 19.75 -20.75
N VAL A 48 4.78 19.99 -21.37
CA VAL A 48 4.88 20.61 -22.72
C VAL A 48 5.64 19.69 -23.68
N ALA A 49 5.03 19.31 -24.79
CA ALA A 49 5.73 18.65 -25.88
C ALA A 49 6.53 19.72 -26.69
N VAL A 50 7.86 19.68 -26.56
CA VAL A 50 8.76 20.63 -27.25
C VAL A 50 8.94 20.24 -28.72
N ASP A 51 9.06 18.94 -28.96
CA ASP A 51 9.07 18.31 -30.29
C ASP A 51 8.43 16.91 -30.15
N ASP A 52 8.49 16.10 -31.21
CA ASP A 52 7.83 14.78 -31.20
C ASP A 52 8.37 13.81 -30.15
N PHE A 53 9.61 14.00 -29.67
CA PHE A 53 10.26 13.09 -28.72
C PHE A 53 10.89 13.79 -27.51
N THR A 54 10.57 15.07 -27.31
CA THR A 54 11.05 15.83 -26.13
C THR A 54 9.86 16.42 -25.38
N VAL A 55 9.75 16.08 -24.10
CA VAL A 55 8.74 16.64 -23.21
C VAL A 55 9.42 17.37 -22.03
N GLU A 56 8.91 18.53 -21.69
CA GLU A 56 9.30 19.29 -20.51
C GLU A 56 8.17 19.28 -19.49
N LEU A 57 8.53 18.96 -18.22
CA LEU A 57 7.63 19.10 -17.07
C LEU A 57 8.03 20.35 -16.30
N HIS A 58 7.18 21.34 -16.27
CA HIS A 58 7.35 22.58 -15.53
C HIS A 58 6.85 22.37 -14.09
N MET A 59 7.74 22.51 -13.13
CA MET A 59 7.45 22.19 -11.73
C MET A 59 7.07 23.43 -10.93
N THR A 60 6.03 23.35 -10.12
CA THR A 60 5.63 24.39 -9.15
C THR A 60 6.61 24.46 -7.96
N LYS A 61 7.19 23.32 -7.59
CA LYS A 61 8.16 23.17 -6.48
C LYS A 61 9.13 22.03 -6.77
N PRO A 62 10.30 21.98 -6.10
CA PRO A 62 11.18 20.81 -6.16
C PRO A 62 10.43 19.55 -5.70
N PHE A 63 10.65 18.44 -6.40
CA PHE A 63 10.08 17.15 -6.07
C PHE A 63 11.00 16.04 -6.58
N ASN A 64 11.90 15.54 -5.75
CA ASN A 64 12.90 14.56 -6.13
C ASN A 64 12.35 13.15 -6.36
N ALA A 65 11.15 12.86 -5.86
CA ALA A 65 10.47 11.58 -6.05
C ALA A 65 9.69 11.49 -7.38
N LEU A 66 9.76 12.51 -8.27
CA LEU A 66 9.02 12.55 -9.53
C LEU A 66 9.18 11.28 -10.38
N LEU A 67 10.40 10.73 -10.47
CA LEU A 67 10.64 9.54 -11.27
C LEU A 67 9.91 8.30 -10.75
N TYR A 68 9.71 8.19 -9.45
CA TYR A 68 8.93 7.10 -8.85
C TYR A 68 7.45 7.26 -9.18
N THR A 69 6.93 8.48 -9.11
CA THR A 69 5.54 8.77 -9.50
C THR A 69 5.31 8.47 -10.99
N LEU A 70 6.22 8.94 -11.86
CA LEU A 70 6.12 8.68 -13.29
C LEU A 70 6.25 7.19 -13.66
N ALA A 71 6.96 6.39 -12.86
CA ALA A 71 7.15 4.97 -13.13
C ALA A 71 5.84 4.15 -13.10
N VAL A 72 4.80 4.65 -12.45
CA VAL A 72 3.48 4.00 -12.34
C VAL A 72 2.41 4.69 -13.20
N VAL A 73 2.76 5.74 -13.94
CA VAL A 73 1.85 6.44 -14.85
C VAL A 73 1.87 5.80 -16.24
N GLY A 74 0.75 5.20 -16.63
CA GLY A 74 0.55 4.69 -17.98
C GLY A 74 0.23 5.81 -18.96
N ILE A 75 1.00 5.93 -20.07
CA ILE A 75 0.74 6.92 -21.13
C ILE A 75 -0.43 6.47 -21.99
N VAL A 76 -1.41 7.35 -22.18
CA VAL A 76 -2.59 7.11 -23.02
C VAL A 76 -2.47 7.87 -24.34
N PRO A 77 -3.01 7.33 -25.45
CA PRO A 77 -2.96 7.99 -26.76
C PRO A 77 -3.94 9.17 -26.83
N GLU A 78 -3.45 10.39 -27.09
CA GLU A 78 -4.29 11.58 -27.26
C GLU A 78 -5.38 11.39 -28.33
N HIS A 79 -5.02 10.76 -29.45
CA HIS A 79 -5.90 10.57 -30.61
C HIS A 79 -7.09 9.61 -30.36
N ALA A 80 -6.98 8.71 -29.35
CA ALA A 80 -7.96 7.65 -29.09
C ALA A 80 -8.50 7.66 -27.66
N TYR A 81 -8.11 8.62 -26.82
CA TYR A 81 -8.56 8.71 -25.44
C TYR A 81 -9.96 9.32 -25.36
N ASP A 82 -10.89 8.57 -24.79
CA ASP A 82 -12.21 9.01 -24.37
C ASP A 82 -12.45 8.54 -22.93
N SER A 83 -12.56 9.46 -22.00
CA SER A 83 -12.66 9.17 -20.56
C SER A 83 -13.84 8.24 -20.19
N ALA A 84 -14.91 8.21 -20.99
CA ALA A 84 -16.08 7.39 -20.75
C ALA A 84 -15.90 5.93 -21.19
N THR A 85 -15.05 5.66 -22.17
CA THR A 85 -14.95 4.35 -22.85
C THR A 85 -13.57 3.73 -22.81
N TYR A 86 -12.52 4.53 -22.66
CA TYR A 86 -11.12 4.06 -22.71
C TYR A 86 -10.82 2.94 -21.70
N GLY A 87 -11.31 3.06 -20.47
CA GLY A 87 -11.11 2.05 -19.43
C GLY A 87 -11.66 0.66 -19.77
N ALA A 88 -12.63 0.57 -20.70
CA ALA A 88 -13.17 -0.71 -21.16
C ALA A 88 -12.40 -1.32 -22.35
N ASN A 89 -11.69 -0.49 -23.13
CA ASN A 89 -10.94 -0.90 -24.31
C ASN A 89 -9.62 -0.12 -24.39
N PRO A 90 -8.70 -0.35 -23.46
CA PRO A 90 -7.45 0.42 -23.39
C PRO A 90 -6.53 0.13 -24.59
N ILE A 91 -5.92 1.18 -25.10
CA ILE A 91 -4.88 1.14 -26.11
C ILE A 91 -3.58 1.55 -25.44
N GLY A 92 -2.59 0.67 -25.41
CA GLY A 92 -1.31 0.91 -24.76
C GLY A 92 -0.13 0.61 -25.68
N SER A 93 1.08 0.88 -25.20
CA SER A 93 2.34 0.57 -25.90
C SER A 93 3.10 -0.59 -25.25
N GLY A 94 2.45 -1.34 -24.38
CA GLY A 94 3.04 -2.41 -23.59
C GLY A 94 3.27 -3.72 -24.34
N ARG A 95 3.87 -4.70 -23.63
CA ARG A 95 4.20 -6.06 -24.14
C ARG A 95 2.97 -6.87 -24.54
N TYR A 96 1.85 -6.57 -23.92
CA TYR A 96 0.57 -7.25 -24.13
C TYR A 96 -0.50 -6.25 -24.52
N LYS A 97 -1.49 -6.70 -25.26
CA LYS A 97 -2.71 -5.98 -25.61
C LYS A 97 -3.94 -6.72 -25.11
N LEU A 98 -4.98 -5.98 -24.79
CA LEU A 98 -6.27 -6.54 -24.39
C LEU A 98 -6.90 -7.29 -25.57
N GLU A 99 -7.18 -8.58 -25.38
CA GLU A 99 -7.98 -9.39 -26.30
C GLU A 99 -9.45 -9.36 -25.92
N GLN A 100 -9.74 -9.57 -24.60
CA GLN A 100 -11.10 -9.66 -24.08
C GLN A 100 -11.12 -9.29 -22.60
N TRP A 101 -12.16 -8.63 -22.17
CA TRP A 101 -12.45 -8.39 -20.76
C TRP A 101 -13.89 -8.77 -20.44
N ASP A 102 -14.07 -9.85 -19.71
CA ASP A 102 -15.33 -10.29 -19.13
C ASP A 102 -15.42 -9.73 -17.71
N LYS A 103 -16.12 -8.61 -17.54
CA LYS A 103 -16.15 -7.87 -16.26
C LYS A 103 -16.57 -8.77 -15.09
N GLY A 104 -15.78 -8.75 -14.02
CA GLY A 104 -15.99 -9.58 -12.83
C GLY A 104 -15.62 -11.06 -13.00
N GLN A 105 -15.09 -11.49 -14.16
CA GLN A 105 -14.73 -12.89 -14.42
C GLN A 105 -13.27 -13.04 -14.83
N GLN A 106 -12.85 -12.42 -15.93
CA GLN A 106 -11.48 -12.58 -16.45
C GLN A 106 -11.05 -11.43 -17.36
N VAL A 107 -9.75 -11.30 -17.50
CA VAL A 107 -9.09 -10.49 -18.55
C VAL A 107 -8.19 -11.42 -19.36
N ILE A 108 -8.27 -11.31 -20.69
CA ILE A 108 -7.44 -12.05 -21.64
C ILE A 108 -6.53 -11.07 -22.36
N LEU A 109 -5.24 -11.33 -22.28
CA LEU A 109 -4.19 -10.54 -22.91
C LEU A 109 -3.44 -11.40 -23.94
N THR A 110 -3.08 -10.81 -25.07
CA THR A 110 -2.22 -11.41 -26.10
C THR A 110 -0.93 -10.61 -26.26
N ALA A 111 0.16 -11.31 -26.60
CA ALA A 111 1.43 -10.66 -26.88
C ALA A 111 1.28 -9.60 -27.97
N ASN A 112 1.89 -8.44 -27.74
CA ASN A 112 1.97 -7.37 -28.74
C ASN A 112 3.16 -7.64 -29.69
N PRO A 113 2.93 -7.97 -30.97
CA PRO A 113 4.01 -8.29 -31.89
C PRO A 113 4.85 -7.06 -32.24
N ASP A 114 4.30 -5.86 -32.06
CA ASP A 114 4.94 -4.58 -32.40
C ASP A 114 5.56 -3.89 -31.16
N TYR A 115 5.72 -4.65 -30.06
CA TYR A 115 6.38 -4.13 -28.87
C TYR A 115 7.85 -3.80 -29.15
N TYR A 116 8.28 -2.63 -28.72
CA TYR A 116 9.63 -2.10 -28.93
C TYR A 116 10.76 -2.83 -28.17
N GLY A 117 10.44 -3.76 -27.29
CA GLY A 117 11.38 -4.56 -26.52
C GLY A 117 11.42 -6.01 -26.99
N GLU A 118 11.93 -6.89 -26.10
CA GLU A 118 11.93 -8.32 -26.37
C GLU A 118 10.52 -8.89 -26.46
N ALA A 119 10.27 -9.76 -27.45
CA ALA A 119 8.98 -10.42 -27.62
C ALA A 119 8.67 -11.33 -26.40
N PRO A 120 7.45 -11.25 -25.83
CA PRO A 120 7.06 -12.10 -24.73
C PRO A 120 7.13 -13.60 -25.07
N THR A 121 7.64 -14.41 -24.15
CA THR A 121 7.60 -15.87 -24.28
C THR A 121 6.16 -16.37 -24.17
N MET A 122 5.39 -15.87 -23.18
CA MET A 122 3.98 -16.20 -23.04
C MET A 122 3.16 -15.43 -24.05
N GLN A 123 2.59 -16.13 -25.04
CA GLN A 123 1.84 -15.51 -26.14
C GLN A 123 0.43 -15.06 -25.71
N ARG A 124 -0.11 -15.66 -24.66
CA ARG A 124 -1.45 -15.38 -24.13
C ARG A 124 -1.46 -15.52 -22.61
N VAL A 125 -2.04 -14.55 -21.94
CA VAL A 125 -2.20 -14.54 -20.48
C VAL A 125 -3.68 -14.39 -20.16
N VAL A 126 -4.22 -15.28 -19.34
CA VAL A 126 -5.60 -15.21 -18.84
C VAL A 126 -5.55 -14.94 -17.34
N VAL A 127 -6.05 -13.80 -16.91
CA VAL A 127 -6.20 -13.46 -15.49
C VAL A 127 -7.65 -13.71 -15.10
N VAL A 128 -7.89 -14.70 -14.24
CA VAL A 128 -9.24 -15.06 -13.76
C VAL A 128 -9.42 -14.49 -12.35
N PHE A 129 -10.53 -13.80 -12.11
CA PHE A 129 -10.86 -13.21 -10.82
C PHE A 129 -11.55 -14.25 -9.94
N MET A 130 -10.97 -14.53 -8.78
CA MET A 130 -11.45 -15.55 -7.84
C MET A 130 -11.22 -15.09 -6.40
N GLU A 131 -12.10 -15.50 -5.52
CA GLU A 131 -11.86 -15.46 -4.07
C GLU A 131 -10.86 -16.55 -3.66
N GLU A 132 -10.28 -16.45 -2.45
CA GLU A 132 -9.20 -17.34 -1.97
C GLU A 132 -9.57 -18.83 -2.08
N ASP A 133 -10.77 -19.22 -1.63
CA ASP A 133 -11.24 -20.61 -1.68
C ASP A 133 -11.41 -21.13 -3.11
N ALA A 134 -11.93 -20.28 -4.00
CA ALA A 134 -12.11 -20.62 -5.41
C ALA A 134 -10.76 -20.75 -6.13
N SER A 135 -9.79 -19.90 -5.79
CA SER A 135 -8.43 -19.96 -6.30
C SER A 135 -7.74 -21.30 -5.93
N LEU A 136 -7.86 -21.74 -4.67
CA LEU A 136 -7.39 -23.03 -4.20
C LEU A 136 -8.11 -24.19 -4.93
N ALA A 137 -9.43 -24.10 -5.12
CA ALA A 137 -10.19 -25.13 -5.83
C ALA A 137 -9.77 -25.25 -7.30
N ALA A 138 -9.53 -24.13 -7.99
CA ALA A 138 -9.05 -24.08 -9.36
C ALA A 138 -7.65 -24.69 -9.50
N ALA A 139 -6.75 -24.46 -8.53
CA ALA A 139 -5.45 -25.13 -8.49
C ALA A 139 -5.59 -26.65 -8.26
N ASN A 140 -6.45 -27.07 -7.32
CA ASN A 140 -6.71 -28.50 -7.06
C ASN A 140 -7.28 -29.23 -8.29
N SER A 141 -8.10 -28.58 -9.11
CA SER A 141 -8.65 -29.15 -10.35
C SER A 141 -7.68 -29.05 -11.54
N GLY A 142 -6.57 -28.32 -11.40
CA GLY A 142 -5.59 -28.10 -12.47
C GLY A 142 -6.06 -27.13 -13.56
N GLU A 143 -7.04 -26.26 -13.25
CA GLU A 143 -7.60 -25.29 -14.22
C GLU A 143 -6.72 -24.06 -14.42
N VAL A 144 -5.82 -23.77 -13.49
CA VAL A 144 -4.91 -22.63 -13.54
C VAL A 144 -3.45 -23.05 -13.46
N ASP A 145 -2.53 -22.28 -14.03
CA ASP A 145 -1.10 -22.56 -13.97
C ASP A 145 -0.44 -21.96 -12.72
N ILE A 146 -1.01 -20.87 -12.23
CA ILE A 146 -0.62 -20.22 -10.98
C ILE A 146 -1.87 -19.68 -10.29
N ALA A 147 -1.95 -19.88 -8.98
CA ALA A 147 -3.07 -19.41 -8.16
C ALA A 147 -2.53 -18.61 -6.98
N TYR A 148 -3.08 -17.41 -6.74
CA TYR A 148 -2.84 -16.69 -5.49
C TYR A 148 -3.34 -17.53 -4.31
N THR A 149 -2.59 -17.54 -3.22
CA THR A 149 -2.99 -18.17 -1.96
C THR A 149 -2.64 -17.29 -0.77
N ALA A 150 -3.44 -17.39 0.29
CA ALA A 150 -3.16 -16.74 1.56
C ALA A 150 -2.18 -17.55 2.41
N ALA A 151 -1.45 -16.91 3.33
CA ALA A 151 -0.58 -17.60 4.29
C ALA A 151 -1.35 -18.61 5.14
N THR A 152 -2.62 -18.33 5.46
CA THR A 152 -3.54 -19.23 6.18
C THR A 152 -3.83 -20.54 5.43
N MET A 153 -3.56 -20.59 4.13
CA MET A 153 -3.79 -21.74 3.24
C MET A 153 -2.47 -22.33 2.66
N ALA A 154 -1.32 -21.80 3.05
CA ALA A 154 -0.02 -22.15 2.46
C ALA A 154 0.31 -23.67 2.53
N ASP A 155 -0.13 -24.35 3.59
CA ASP A 155 0.07 -25.79 3.78
C ASP A 155 -0.84 -26.66 2.89
N SER A 156 -1.78 -26.07 2.17
CA SER A 156 -2.76 -26.78 1.33
C SER A 156 -2.28 -26.93 -0.13
N THR A 157 -0.98 -27.07 -0.36
CA THR A 157 -0.39 -27.15 -1.71
C THR A 157 -1.02 -28.29 -2.54
N PRO A 158 -1.64 -28.00 -3.69
CA PRO A 158 -2.25 -29.00 -4.54
C PRO A 158 -1.23 -29.94 -5.19
N ASP A 159 -1.68 -31.15 -5.59
CA ASP A 159 -0.86 -32.07 -6.38
C ASP A 159 -0.39 -31.40 -7.68
N GLN A 160 0.89 -31.63 -8.05
CA GLN A 160 1.56 -31.03 -9.22
C GLN A 160 1.78 -29.51 -9.13
N TYR A 161 1.62 -28.92 -7.96
CA TYR A 161 2.00 -27.53 -7.68
C TYR A 161 3.09 -27.49 -6.61
N GLU A 162 3.71 -26.35 -6.51
CA GLU A 162 4.62 -25.98 -5.43
C GLU A 162 4.25 -24.63 -4.88
N LEU A 163 4.48 -24.40 -3.59
CA LEU A 163 4.32 -23.09 -2.98
C LEU A 163 5.45 -22.18 -3.47
N PHE A 164 5.08 -21.07 -4.11
CA PHE A 164 5.98 -20.03 -4.58
C PHE A 164 5.77 -18.77 -3.74
N SER A 165 6.79 -18.37 -2.99
CA SER A 165 6.76 -17.23 -2.09
C SER A 165 7.56 -16.08 -2.67
N CYS A 166 6.94 -14.93 -2.84
CA CYS A 166 7.56 -13.68 -3.27
C CYS A 166 7.70 -12.73 -2.08
N LYS A 167 8.92 -12.34 -1.75
CA LYS A 167 9.16 -11.32 -0.74
C LYS A 167 8.53 -10.00 -1.15
N SER A 168 7.99 -9.28 -0.19
CA SER A 168 7.34 -8.00 -0.43
C SER A 168 7.75 -6.94 0.58
N VAL A 169 7.38 -5.71 0.31
CA VAL A 169 7.35 -4.57 1.24
C VAL A 169 5.89 -4.19 1.58
N ASP A 170 4.96 -5.14 1.41
CA ASP A 170 3.54 -4.98 1.68
C ASP A 170 3.27 -5.15 3.17
N SER A 171 3.21 -4.03 3.89
CA SER A 171 3.07 -3.98 5.34
C SER A 171 1.60 -4.03 5.75
N ARG A 172 1.30 -4.78 6.80
CA ARG A 172 0.01 -4.77 7.51
C ARG A 172 0.15 -3.94 8.77
N GLY A 173 -0.68 -2.91 8.88
CA GLY A 173 -0.68 -1.99 10.03
C GLY A 173 -2.07 -1.49 10.39
N ILE A 174 -2.26 -1.17 11.65
CA ILE A 174 -3.50 -0.60 12.18
C ILE A 174 -3.29 0.90 12.38
N SER A 175 -4.11 1.72 11.72
CA SER A 175 -4.17 3.15 11.96
C SER A 175 -5.04 3.46 13.18
N PHE A 176 -4.67 4.47 13.95
CA PHE A 176 -5.42 4.90 15.12
C PHE A 176 -5.76 6.39 15.01
N PRO A 177 -7.06 6.76 14.86
CA PRO A 177 -7.47 8.16 15.01
C PRO A 177 -6.94 8.73 16.32
N SER A 178 -6.18 9.83 16.23
CA SER A 178 -5.40 10.38 17.35
C SER A 178 -6.00 11.65 17.95
N VAL A 179 -7.21 12.01 17.51
CA VAL A 179 -7.97 13.19 17.97
C VAL A 179 -9.30 12.75 18.60
N PRO A 180 -9.94 13.60 19.44
CA PRO A 180 -11.24 13.29 20.06
C PRO A 180 -12.34 13.06 19.02
N ALA A 181 -13.30 12.19 19.37
CA ALA A 181 -14.48 11.96 18.55
C ALA A 181 -15.40 13.22 18.44
N GLY A 182 -16.21 13.25 17.38
CA GLY A 182 -17.25 14.30 17.17
C GLY A 182 -16.87 15.40 16.19
N GLY A 183 -15.67 15.34 15.59
CA GLY A 183 -15.29 16.19 14.48
C GLY A 183 -15.79 15.67 13.12
N THR A 184 -15.51 16.45 12.07
CA THR A 184 -15.76 16.08 10.69
C THR A 184 -14.53 16.44 9.85
N LYS A 185 -14.01 15.49 9.08
CA LYS A 185 -12.98 15.73 8.07
C LYS A 185 -13.64 15.81 6.69
N LYS A 186 -13.18 16.72 5.86
CA LYS A 186 -13.71 16.94 4.51
C LYS A 186 -12.59 16.81 3.50
N ASP A 187 -12.85 16.06 2.43
CA ASP A 187 -11.94 15.92 1.29
C ASP A 187 -12.36 16.76 0.07
N GLY A 188 -13.43 17.54 0.18
CA GLY A 188 -14.03 18.33 -0.91
C GLY A 188 -15.18 17.60 -1.62
N VAL A 189 -15.31 16.29 -1.42
CA VAL A 189 -16.40 15.46 -1.98
C VAL A 189 -17.26 14.88 -0.86
N ASN A 190 -16.62 14.35 0.18
CA ASN A 190 -17.28 13.65 1.28
C ASN A 190 -17.02 14.32 2.62
N ASP A 191 -17.92 14.09 3.55
CA ASP A 191 -17.81 14.45 4.97
C ASP A 191 -17.63 13.14 5.77
N TYR A 192 -16.47 12.99 6.42
CA TYR A 192 -16.12 11.81 7.23
C TYR A 192 -16.29 12.10 8.72
N ALA A 193 -16.78 11.15 9.48
CA ALA A 193 -16.67 11.20 10.94
C ALA A 193 -15.18 11.26 11.35
N LEU A 194 -14.84 12.07 12.35
CA LEU A 194 -13.47 12.28 12.76
C LEU A 194 -13.30 11.96 14.24
N GLY A 195 -12.21 11.22 14.53
CA GLY A 195 -11.69 11.03 15.86
C GLY A 195 -12.30 9.89 16.64
N ASN A 196 -11.59 9.45 17.70
CA ASN A 196 -11.97 8.33 18.55
C ASN A 196 -11.55 8.61 20.00
N ASP A 197 -12.50 8.56 20.92
CA ASP A 197 -12.27 8.94 22.33
C ASP A 197 -11.35 7.95 23.08
N VAL A 198 -11.20 6.74 22.61
CA VAL A 198 -10.31 5.74 23.17
C VAL A 198 -8.91 5.84 22.58
N THR A 199 -8.82 5.79 21.25
CA THR A 199 -7.52 5.73 20.56
C THR A 199 -6.81 7.07 20.46
N GLN A 200 -7.45 8.19 20.75
CA GLN A 200 -6.78 9.49 20.92
C GLN A 200 -5.76 9.49 22.07
N ASP A 201 -5.91 8.58 23.04
CA ASP A 201 -4.98 8.48 24.17
C ASP A 201 -3.61 7.97 23.72
N LEU A 202 -2.60 8.83 23.86
CA LEU A 202 -1.24 8.55 23.41
C LEU A 202 -0.62 7.37 24.19
N SER A 203 -0.89 7.25 25.49
CA SER A 203 -0.32 6.16 26.30
C SER A 203 -0.87 4.81 25.86
N LEU A 204 -2.14 4.75 25.44
CA LEU A 204 -2.73 3.54 24.90
C LEU A 204 -2.06 3.13 23.57
N ARG A 205 -1.91 4.05 22.62
CA ARG A 205 -1.24 3.77 21.33
C ARG A 205 0.22 3.35 21.50
N ARG A 206 0.96 4.04 22.38
CA ARG A 206 2.34 3.68 22.70
C ARG A 206 2.41 2.29 23.33
N ALA A 207 1.58 2.00 24.31
CA ALA A 207 1.58 0.71 24.98
C ALA A 207 1.31 -0.45 24.03
N MET A 208 0.35 -0.30 23.11
CA MET A 208 0.05 -1.32 22.09
C MET A 208 1.25 -1.63 21.19
N ASN A 209 2.07 -0.64 20.84
CA ASN A 209 3.28 -0.85 20.04
C ASN A 209 4.33 -1.71 20.75
N TYR A 210 4.47 -1.58 22.09
CA TYR A 210 5.39 -2.38 22.89
C TYR A 210 4.78 -3.70 23.38
N ALA A 211 3.43 -3.78 23.41
CA ALA A 211 2.72 -4.98 23.85
C ALA A 211 2.66 -6.06 22.76
N VAL A 212 2.58 -5.64 21.47
CA VAL A 212 2.41 -6.56 20.36
C VAL A 212 3.65 -7.42 20.14
N ASP A 213 3.45 -8.74 20.11
CA ASP A 213 4.46 -9.74 19.76
C ASP A 213 4.34 -10.09 18.28
N ARG A 214 5.14 -9.42 17.46
CA ARG A 214 5.14 -9.54 16.01
C ARG A 214 5.68 -10.89 15.53
N GLU A 215 6.68 -11.42 16.22
CA GLU A 215 7.27 -12.72 15.85
C GLU A 215 6.23 -13.84 16.07
N THR A 216 5.50 -13.83 17.20
CA THR A 216 4.40 -14.76 17.42
C THR A 216 3.30 -14.62 16.35
N MET A 217 3.01 -13.41 15.86
CA MET A 217 2.06 -13.22 14.76
C MET A 217 2.56 -13.84 13.45
N ILE A 218 3.84 -13.68 13.13
CA ILE A 218 4.41 -14.25 11.90
C ILE A 218 4.35 -15.77 11.97
N ASP A 219 4.71 -16.36 13.08
CA ASP A 219 4.69 -17.82 13.24
C ASP A 219 3.27 -18.39 13.21
N ASN A 220 2.34 -17.79 13.96
CA ASN A 220 0.99 -18.33 14.15
C ASN A 220 0.03 -18.00 13.00
N VAL A 221 0.16 -16.81 12.41
CA VAL A 221 -0.78 -16.31 11.39
C VAL A 221 -0.23 -16.49 9.99
N LEU A 222 1.06 -16.21 9.80
CA LEU A 222 1.69 -16.22 8.48
C LEU A 222 2.48 -17.51 8.19
N SER A 223 2.51 -18.48 9.11
CA SER A 223 3.28 -19.71 8.96
C SER A 223 4.74 -19.47 8.56
N GLY A 224 5.33 -18.38 9.04
CA GLY A 224 6.69 -17.93 8.71
C GLY A 224 6.81 -17.19 7.36
N HIS A 225 5.71 -16.95 6.66
CA HIS A 225 5.69 -16.23 5.36
C HIS A 225 5.51 -14.73 5.54
N GLY A 226 6.53 -14.09 6.11
CA GLY A 226 6.54 -12.66 6.38
C GLY A 226 7.69 -12.26 7.28
N THR A 227 7.73 -10.99 7.64
CA THR A 227 8.67 -10.42 8.61
C THR A 227 7.95 -9.41 9.49
N ALA A 228 8.47 -9.14 10.69
CA ALA A 228 7.93 -8.09 11.56
C ALA A 228 7.94 -6.74 10.85
N ALA A 229 6.83 -6.01 10.91
CA ALA A 229 6.74 -4.67 10.37
C ALA A 229 6.76 -3.61 11.47
N TYR A 230 7.40 -2.49 11.18
CA TYR A 230 7.55 -1.36 12.11
C TYR A 230 7.18 -0.03 11.46
N SER A 231 7.16 0.02 10.13
CA SER A 231 6.75 1.21 9.37
C SER A 231 6.31 0.85 7.95
N VAL A 232 5.67 1.80 7.26
CA VAL A 232 5.41 1.70 5.81
C VAL A 232 6.71 1.70 5.00
N SER A 233 7.81 2.12 5.61
CA SER A 233 9.12 2.27 4.95
C SER A 233 10.06 1.09 5.20
N ASP A 234 9.61 0.02 5.84
CA ASP A 234 10.48 -1.12 6.15
C ASP A 234 11.19 -1.66 4.91
N GLY A 235 12.48 -1.98 5.08
CA GLY A 235 13.31 -2.49 4.01
C GLY A 235 13.76 -1.46 2.97
N THR A 236 13.42 -0.18 3.14
CA THR A 236 13.83 0.92 2.25
C THR A 236 15.00 1.72 2.84
N PRO A 237 15.78 2.46 2.01
CA PRO A 237 16.88 3.28 2.50
C PRO A 237 16.47 4.44 3.41
N TRP A 238 15.24 4.88 3.34
CA TRP A 238 14.67 5.97 4.15
C TRP A 238 13.93 5.49 5.40
N ALA A 239 13.95 4.19 5.69
CA ALA A 239 13.41 3.67 6.95
C ALA A 239 14.31 4.10 8.14
N SER A 240 13.67 4.54 9.23
CA SER A 240 14.36 4.83 10.49
C SER A 240 14.42 3.60 11.38
N ASP A 241 15.60 3.32 11.94
CA ASP A 241 15.73 2.28 12.96
C ASP A 241 14.99 2.63 14.27
N ASP A 242 14.71 3.91 14.51
CA ASP A 242 13.94 4.39 15.67
C ASP A 242 12.46 3.95 15.64
N MET A 243 11.96 3.50 14.47
CA MET A 243 10.63 2.89 14.36
C MET A 243 10.56 1.49 14.97
N LYS A 244 11.70 0.79 15.06
CA LYS A 244 11.78 -0.57 15.57
C LYS A 244 11.75 -0.58 17.09
N VAL A 245 10.81 -1.30 17.65
CA VAL A 245 10.70 -1.51 19.08
C VAL A 245 10.62 -3.01 19.38
N GLU A 246 11.31 -3.43 20.43
CA GLU A 246 11.20 -4.79 20.92
C GLU A 246 9.89 -4.96 21.71
N THR A 247 9.29 -6.13 21.61
CA THR A 247 8.15 -6.51 22.45
C THR A 247 8.56 -6.48 23.93
N ASN A 248 7.87 -5.67 24.73
CA ASN A 248 8.17 -5.49 26.13
C ASN A 248 6.88 -5.30 26.95
N ALA A 249 6.36 -6.40 27.45
CA ALA A 249 5.11 -6.44 28.21
C ALA A 249 5.15 -5.59 29.48
N ASP A 250 6.27 -5.59 30.21
CA ASP A 250 6.42 -4.81 31.45
C ASP A 250 6.45 -3.32 31.17
N TYR A 251 7.15 -2.93 30.10
CA TYR A 251 7.19 -1.53 29.67
C TYR A 251 5.83 -1.06 29.17
N ALA A 252 5.11 -1.89 28.40
CA ALA A 252 3.74 -1.59 27.95
C ALA A 252 2.79 -1.35 29.13
N ARG A 253 2.86 -2.20 30.18
CA ARG A 253 2.06 -2.02 31.42
C ARG A 253 2.44 -0.72 32.14
N ALA A 254 3.74 -0.42 32.23
CA ALA A 254 4.21 0.81 32.87
C ALA A 254 3.72 2.07 32.12
N ILE A 255 3.68 2.05 30.77
CA ILE A 255 3.12 3.14 29.97
C ILE A 255 1.63 3.35 30.28
N LEU A 256 0.85 2.27 30.34
CA LEU A 256 -0.58 2.33 30.67
C LEU A 256 -0.81 2.89 32.08
N GLU A 257 -0.08 2.40 33.08
CA GLU A 257 -0.17 2.87 34.45
C GLU A 257 0.21 4.36 34.58
N GLN A 258 1.32 4.78 33.98
CA GLN A 258 1.75 6.18 33.95
C GLN A 258 0.77 7.06 33.19
N GLY A 259 0.10 6.51 32.19
CA GLY A 259 -0.97 7.14 31.43
C GLY A 259 -2.27 7.31 32.20
N GLY A 260 -2.38 6.74 33.41
CA GLY A 260 -3.55 6.83 34.28
C GLY A 260 -4.61 5.75 34.02
N TRP A 261 -4.29 4.72 33.24
CA TRP A 261 -5.17 3.58 33.03
C TRP A 261 -5.16 2.64 34.25
N THR A 262 -6.32 2.23 34.71
CA THR A 262 -6.50 1.34 35.85
C THR A 262 -7.49 0.23 35.53
N ALA A 263 -7.33 -0.96 36.11
CA ALA A 263 -8.22 -2.08 35.85
C ALA A 263 -9.64 -1.80 36.36
N GLY A 264 -10.63 -1.98 35.51
CA GLY A 264 -12.03 -2.02 35.86
C GLY A 264 -12.42 -3.33 36.58
N GLU A 265 -13.69 -3.45 36.96
CA GLU A 265 -14.21 -4.63 37.70
C GLU A 265 -14.12 -5.92 36.88
N ASP A 266 -14.18 -5.83 35.56
CA ASP A 266 -14.09 -6.95 34.60
C ASP A 266 -12.68 -7.13 34.01
N GLY A 267 -11.69 -6.36 34.47
CA GLY A 267 -10.31 -6.41 34.02
C GLY A 267 -9.99 -5.55 32.83
N VAL A 268 -10.98 -4.96 32.15
CA VAL A 268 -10.73 -3.96 31.09
C VAL A 268 -10.30 -2.65 31.73
N LEU A 269 -9.28 -2.02 31.15
CA LEU A 269 -8.73 -0.77 31.66
C LEU A 269 -9.73 0.40 31.51
N VAL A 270 -9.69 1.31 32.49
CA VAL A 270 -10.50 2.52 32.49
C VAL A 270 -9.63 3.73 32.86
N LYS A 271 -9.83 4.85 32.18
CA LYS A 271 -9.21 6.16 32.46
C LYS A 271 -10.26 7.25 32.31
N ASP A 272 -10.46 8.09 33.35
CA ASP A 272 -11.41 9.20 33.32
C ASP A 272 -12.84 8.80 32.90
N GLY A 273 -13.26 7.57 33.18
CA GLY A 273 -14.55 7.02 32.78
C GLY A 273 -14.60 6.43 31.39
N VAL A 274 -13.55 6.54 30.60
CA VAL A 274 -13.40 5.93 29.25
C VAL A 274 -12.82 4.52 29.43
N ARG A 275 -13.48 3.51 28.85
CA ARG A 275 -12.97 2.14 28.82
C ARG A 275 -11.96 1.98 27.68
N ALA A 276 -10.92 1.19 27.90
CA ALA A 276 -10.00 0.77 26.84
C ALA A 276 -10.67 -0.29 25.95
N SER A 277 -11.75 0.07 25.28
CA SER A 277 -12.56 -0.80 24.43
C SER A 277 -12.89 -0.07 23.13
N PHE A 278 -12.56 -0.68 21.97
CA PHE A 278 -12.82 -0.10 20.66
C PHE A 278 -13.04 -1.18 19.59
N ASP A 279 -13.64 -0.75 18.48
CA ASP A 279 -13.84 -1.58 17.29
C ASP A 279 -12.60 -1.49 16.38
N LEU A 280 -12.17 -2.65 15.84
CA LEU A 280 -11.12 -2.75 14.82
C LEU A 280 -11.73 -3.35 13.55
N TYR A 281 -11.64 -2.60 12.46
CA TYR A 281 -12.16 -3.02 11.17
C TYR A 281 -11.07 -3.59 10.26
N TYR A 282 -11.45 -4.51 9.36
CA TYR A 282 -10.58 -5.08 8.33
C TYR A 282 -11.40 -5.50 7.10
N SER A 283 -10.73 -5.65 5.94
CA SER A 283 -11.39 -6.14 4.71
C SER A 283 -11.83 -7.59 4.87
N SER A 284 -13.12 -7.86 4.73
CA SER A 284 -13.76 -9.15 5.01
C SER A 284 -13.37 -10.28 4.04
N ASN A 285 -12.82 -9.96 2.88
CA ASN A 285 -12.37 -10.93 1.87
C ASN A 285 -10.86 -11.24 1.94
N ASP A 286 -10.22 -10.95 3.07
CA ASP A 286 -8.79 -11.17 3.31
C ASP A 286 -8.62 -11.97 4.60
N SER A 287 -8.37 -13.28 4.46
CA SER A 287 -8.23 -14.19 5.60
C SER A 287 -7.01 -13.88 6.47
N VAL A 288 -5.95 -13.31 5.89
CA VAL A 288 -4.75 -12.88 6.61
C VAL A 288 -5.05 -11.68 7.49
N ARG A 289 -5.76 -10.67 6.97
CA ARG A 289 -6.18 -9.51 7.80
C ARG A 289 -7.09 -9.94 8.94
N GLN A 290 -8.04 -10.86 8.68
CA GLN A 290 -8.90 -11.41 9.73
C GLN A 290 -8.08 -12.08 10.83
N ALA A 291 -7.12 -12.93 10.47
CA ALA A 291 -6.30 -13.66 11.44
C ALA A 291 -5.34 -12.73 12.22
N LEU A 292 -4.74 -11.72 11.55
CA LEU A 292 -3.91 -10.71 12.21
C LEU A 292 -4.73 -9.85 13.18
N ALA A 293 -5.95 -9.44 12.81
CA ALA A 293 -6.83 -8.68 13.70
C ALA A 293 -7.24 -9.50 14.93
N ALA A 294 -7.53 -10.79 14.75
CA ALA A 294 -7.87 -11.70 15.84
C ALA A 294 -6.68 -11.90 16.79
N GLU A 295 -5.48 -12.15 16.26
CA GLU A 295 -4.27 -12.31 17.07
C GLU A 295 -3.92 -11.02 17.81
N PHE A 296 -4.02 -9.86 17.16
CA PHE A 296 -3.81 -8.56 17.80
C PHE A 296 -4.81 -8.34 18.96
N SER A 297 -6.10 -8.61 18.73
CA SER A 297 -7.12 -8.52 19.77
C SER A 297 -6.81 -9.43 20.97
N ASN A 298 -6.41 -10.70 20.71
CA ASN A 298 -6.04 -11.65 21.75
C ASN A 298 -4.83 -11.16 22.57
N GLN A 299 -3.79 -10.65 21.93
CA GLN A 299 -2.61 -10.14 22.62
C GLN A 299 -2.95 -8.91 23.47
N MET A 300 -3.76 -7.98 22.95
CA MET A 300 -4.16 -6.77 23.67
C MET A 300 -5.06 -7.06 24.85
N ALA A 301 -5.88 -8.12 24.82
CA ALA A 301 -6.71 -8.56 25.94
C ALA A 301 -5.88 -8.89 27.19
N ALA A 302 -4.64 -9.41 27.03
CA ALA A 302 -3.71 -9.66 28.15
C ALA A 302 -3.24 -8.39 28.88
N PHE A 303 -3.47 -7.22 28.28
CA PHE A 303 -3.18 -5.90 28.85
C PHE A 303 -4.44 -5.16 29.32
N GLY A 304 -5.61 -5.80 29.27
CA GLY A 304 -6.88 -5.18 29.65
C GLY A 304 -7.43 -4.22 28.57
N ILE A 305 -7.03 -4.38 27.32
CA ILE A 305 -7.54 -3.64 26.17
C ILE A 305 -8.49 -4.57 25.42
N GLU A 306 -9.77 -4.20 25.34
CA GLU A 306 -10.83 -4.95 24.69
C GLU A 306 -10.98 -4.48 23.24
N ILE A 307 -10.87 -5.38 22.27
CA ILE A 307 -10.99 -5.05 20.84
C ILE A 307 -12.03 -5.96 20.18
N ALA A 308 -13.12 -5.37 19.71
CA ALA A 308 -14.09 -6.07 18.89
C ALA A 308 -13.67 -5.97 17.42
N ILE A 309 -13.52 -7.11 16.73
CA ILE A 309 -13.07 -7.15 15.33
C ILE A 309 -14.24 -7.27 14.38
N HIS A 310 -14.21 -6.51 13.27
CA HIS A 310 -15.28 -6.43 12.29
C HIS A 310 -14.75 -6.53 10.86
N GLY A 311 -15.15 -7.58 10.14
CA GLY A 311 -14.91 -7.69 8.70
C GLY A 311 -15.95 -6.89 7.91
N ALA A 312 -15.52 -6.05 6.97
CA ALA A 312 -16.39 -5.23 6.14
C ALA A 312 -15.86 -5.09 4.71
N GLY A 313 -16.74 -4.74 3.78
CA GLY A 313 -16.35 -4.34 2.43
C GLY A 313 -15.75 -2.94 2.41
N TRP A 314 -15.03 -2.59 1.35
CA TRP A 314 -14.38 -1.27 1.23
C TRP A 314 -15.37 -0.11 1.27
N ASP A 315 -16.58 -0.26 0.72
CA ASP A 315 -17.64 0.76 0.77
C ASP A 315 -18.07 1.11 2.21
N ASP A 316 -17.92 0.16 3.14
CA ASP A 316 -18.20 0.36 4.56
C ASP A 316 -16.96 0.79 5.35
N LEU A 317 -15.75 0.46 4.88
CA LEU A 317 -14.48 0.80 5.54
C LEU A 317 -14.08 2.26 5.29
N TYR A 318 -14.11 2.74 4.05
CA TYR A 318 -13.70 4.10 3.72
C TYR A 318 -14.43 5.19 4.52
N PRO A 319 -15.77 5.13 4.73
CA PRO A 319 -16.44 6.13 5.56
C PRO A 319 -15.97 6.21 7.02
N ARG A 320 -15.22 5.19 7.50
CA ARG A 320 -14.72 5.06 8.88
C ARG A 320 -13.25 5.41 9.04
N GLU A 321 -12.56 5.66 7.97
CA GLU A 321 -11.08 5.74 7.93
C GLU A 321 -10.45 6.79 8.86
N PHE A 322 -11.23 7.80 9.28
CA PHE A 322 -10.77 8.84 10.22
C PHE A 322 -11.41 8.75 11.61
N SER A 323 -12.30 7.79 11.85
CA SER A 323 -13.01 7.63 13.13
C SER A 323 -12.75 6.31 13.83
N ASP A 324 -12.41 5.28 13.08
CA ASP A 324 -12.22 3.93 13.62
C ASP A 324 -10.83 3.38 13.31
N PRO A 325 -10.23 2.58 14.19
CA PRO A 325 -9.07 1.78 13.85
C PRO A 325 -9.35 0.81 12.70
N ILE A 326 -8.48 0.81 11.69
CA ILE A 326 -8.59 -0.08 10.53
C ILE A 326 -7.26 -0.78 10.28
N LEU A 327 -7.31 -2.08 10.02
CA LEU A 327 -6.17 -2.87 9.58
C LEU A 327 -6.00 -2.76 8.07
N TRP A 328 -5.04 -1.96 7.68
CA TRP A 328 -4.68 -1.65 6.30
C TRP A 328 -3.58 -2.57 5.75
N GLY A 329 -3.34 -2.46 4.46
CA GLY A 329 -2.13 -2.91 3.79
C GLY A 329 -1.52 -1.75 3.02
N TRP A 330 -0.24 -1.52 3.22
CA TRP A 330 0.52 -0.46 2.58
C TRP A 330 1.93 -0.93 2.26
N GLY A 331 2.51 -0.37 1.24
CA GLY A 331 3.90 -0.58 0.90
C GLY A 331 4.23 0.16 -0.39
N SER A 332 5.43 0.66 -0.49
CA SER A 332 5.88 1.40 -1.66
C SER A 332 7.38 1.29 -1.86
N ASN A 333 7.79 1.44 -3.10
CA ASN A 333 9.19 1.65 -3.47
C ASN A 333 9.55 3.15 -3.54
N SER A 334 8.66 4.02 -3.07
CA SER A 334 8.82 5.48 -3.06
C SER A 334 8.53 6.05 -1.67
N PRO A 335 9.25 7.10 -1.24
CA PRO A 335 8.94 7.79 0.01
C PRO A 335 7.61 8.56 -0.01
N THR A 336 6.96 8.69 -1.17
CA THR A 336 5.66 9.38 -1.30
C THR A 336 4.54 8.71 -0.51
N GLU A 337 4.59 7.37 -0.30
CA GLU A 337 3.62 6.70 0.55
C GLU A 337 3.74 7.14 2.02
N MET A 338 4.97 7.34 2.49
CA MET A 338 5.18 7.90 3.83
C MET A 338 4.61 9.33 3.91
N TYR A 339 4.80 10.14 2.86
CA TYR A 339 4.19 11.48 2.77
C TYR A 339 2.67 11.39 2.83
N ASN A 340 2.06 10.53 2.03
CA ASN A 340 0.60 10.36 1.98
C ASN A 340 0.00 9.97 3.35
N LEU A 341 0.68 9.09 4.10
CA LEU A 341 0.17 8.57 5.36
C LEU A 341 0.44 9.46 6.57
N LEU A 342 1.50 10.25 6.56
CA LEU A 342 2.04 10.88 7.76
C LEU A 342 2.14 12.41 7.68
N TYR A 343 2.06 13.02 6.49
CA TYR A 343 2.01 14.47 6.35
C TYR A 343 0.67 15.00 6.85
N SER A 344 0.65 16.14 7.52
CA SER A 344 -0.58 16.68 8.16
C SER A 344 -1.78 16.77 7.22
N THR A 345 -1.56 17.09 5.95
CA THR A 345 -2.60 17.15 4.91
C THR A 345 -2.58 15.97 3.95
N GLY A 346 -1.83 14.92 4.29
CA GLY A 346 -1.78 13.69 3.49
C GLY A 346 -3.14 13.02 3.38
N VAL A 347 -3.49 12.55 2.20
CA VAL A 347 -4.80 11.92 1.94
C VAL A 347 -5.04 10.69 2.79
N GLY A 348 -3.98 9.92 3.09
CA GLY A 348 -3.99 8.74 3.95
C GLY A 348 -3.63 9.02 5.40
N ASN A 349 -3.61 10.28 5.85
CA ASN A 349 -3.40 10.60 7.28
C ASN A 349 -4.66 10.22 8.09
N TYR A 350 -4.91 8.91 8.18
CA TYR A 350 -6.06 8.33 8.87
C TYR A 350 -6.06 8.61 10.37
N ALA A 351 -4.89 8.80 10.95
CA ALA A 351 -4.74 9.19 12.34
C ALA A 351 -5.18 10.64 12.61
N SER A 352 -5.29 11.46 11.56
CA SER A 352 -5.51 12.91 11.65
C SER A 352 -4.52 13.59 12.61
N TYR A 353 -3.28 13.11 12.59
CA TYR A 353 -2.17 13.67 13.35
C TYR A 353 -1.54 14.83 12.59
N GLU A 354 -1.39 15.96 13.24
CA GLU A 354 -0.78 17.16 12.66
C GLU A 354 0.49 17.52 13.43
N SER A 355 1.59 17.71 12.71
CA SER A 355 2.85 18.14 13.26
C SER A 355 3.67 18.96 12.27
N ALA A 356 3.84 20.24 12.60
CA ALA A 356 4.69 21.12 11.79
C ALA A 356 6.16 20.67 11.71
N THR A 357 6.66 19.94 12.72
CA THR A 357 8.02 19.36 12.73
C THR A 357 8.13 18.23 11.73
N VAL A 358 7.19 17.28 11.75
CA VAL A 358 7.14 16.15 10.82
C VAL A 358 6.99 16.66 9.38
N ASP A 359 6.07 17.59 9.15
CA ASP A 359 5.85 18.22 7.85
C ASP A 359 7.12 18.90 7.32
N ALA A 360 7.81 19.67 8.19
CA ALA A 360 9.03 20.36 7.80
C ALA A 360 10.16 19.40 7.38
N HIS A 361 10.31 18.25 8.05
CA HIS A 361 11.27 17.21 7.64
C HIS A 361 10.89 16.61 6.28
N MET A 362 9.61 16.32 6.04
CA MET A 362 9.16 15.78 4.75
C MET A 362 9.31 16.81 3.61
N ASP A 363 9.00 18.08 3.86
CA ASP A 363 9.21 19.16 2.89
C ASP A 363 10.70 19.34 2.57
N ALA A 364 11.57 19.26 3.58
CA ALA A 364 13.02 19.30 3.40
C ALA A 364 13.52 18.11 2.57
N ALA A 365 12.96 16.92 2.82
CA ALA A 365 13.27 15.72 2.05
C ALA A 365 12.92 15.88 0.57
N LEU A 366 11.68 16.30 0.27
CA LEU A 366 11.22 16.48 -1.11
C LEU A 366 11.96 17.59 -1.88
N ALA A 367 12.50 18.58 -1.15
CA ALA A 367 13.25 19.69 -1.74
C ALA A 367 14.70 19.36 -2.10
N LYS A 368 15.23 18.18 -1.71
CA LYS A 368 16.59 17.76 -2.10
C LYS A 368 16.72 17.54 -3.61
N THR A 369 17.93 17.59 -4.12
CA THR A 369 18.21 17.41 -5.55
C THR A 369 17.98 15.97 -5.98
N THR A 370 18.37 15.01 -5.13
CA THR A 370 18.19 13.57 -5.39
C THR A 370 17.45 12.90 -4.24
N VAL A 371 16.90 11.72 -4.52
CA VAL A 371 16.22 10.91 -3.48
C VAL A 371 17.21 10.47 -2.41
N GLU A 372 18.44 10.11 -2.80
CA GLU A 372 19.48 9.67 -1.88
C GLU A 372 19.86 10.76 -0.85
N GLU A 373 19.91 12.02 -1.28
CA GLU A 373 20.15 13.14 -0.38
C GLU A 373 19.01 13.36 0.62
N SER A 374 17.82 12.86 0.35
CA SER A 374 16.61 13.04 1.19
C SER A 374 16.47 12.00 2.30
N TYR A 375 17.22 10.90 2.29
CA TYR A 375 17.02 9.77 3.20
C TYR A 375 17.03 10.17 4.69
N GLU A 376 17.95 11.03 5.09
CA GLU A 376 18.05 11.45 6.49
C GLU A 376 16.86 12.33 6.91
N ASP A 377 16.35 13.21 6.04
CA ASP A 377 15.18 14.03 6.35
C ASP A 377 13.91 13.14 6.48
N TRP A 378 13.78 12.09 5.65
CA TRP A 378 12.69 11.09 5.81
C TRP A 378 12.78 10.32 7.12
N LYS A 379 14.00 9.97 7.60
CA LYS A 379 14.21 9.34 8.90
C LYS A 379 13.86 10.28 10.05
N LEU A 380 14.23 11.55 9.95
CA LEU A 380 13.89 12.56 10.93
C LEU A 380 12.38 12.81 11.02
N ALA A 381 11.63 12.70 9.91
CA ALA A 381 10.17 12.76 9.94
C ALA A 381 9.56 11.59 10.73
N GLN A 382 10.19 10.43 10.73
CA GLN A 382 9.77 9.29 11.56
C GLN A 382 10.11 9.52 13.02
N TRP A 383 11.34 9.99 13.32
CA TRP A 383 11.77 10.35 14.67
C TRP A 383 13.01 11.24 14.64
N ASP A 384 12.94 12.45 15.18
CA ASP A 384 14.04 13.42 15.25
C ASP A 384 14.80 13.43 16.59
N GLY A 385 14.44 12.52 17.49
CA GLY A 385 14.93 12.45 18.87
C GLY A 385 14.03 13.11 19.90
N ASN A 386 13.01 13.86 19.46
CA ASN A 386 12.06 14.55 20.29
C ASN A 386 10.60 14.41 19.83
N GLU A 387 10.36 14.50 18.52
CA GLU A 387 9.06 14.43 17.89
C GLU A 387 9.10 13.50 16.66
N GLY A 388 7.96 12.93 16.28
CA GLY A 388 7.80 12.05 15.15
C GLY A 388 6.67 11.04 15.35
N VAL A 389 6.47 10.19 14.36
CA VAL A 389 5.38 9.20 14.33
C VAL A 389 5.77 7.86 14.97
N ALA A 390 7.02 7.70 15.35
CA ALA A 390 7.55 6.48 15.97
C ALA A 390 6.76 6.06 17.24
N PRO A 391 6.89 4.79 17.67
CA PRO A 391 6.23 4.29 18.88
C PRO A 391 6.49 5.11 20.15
N GLN A 392 7.66 5.70 20.29
CA GLN A 392 8.01 6.63 21.39
C GLN A 392 7.48 8.04 21.18
N GLY A 393 7.07 8.39 19.97
CA GLY A 393 6.47 9.66 19.58
C GLY A 393 4.94 9.62 19.56
N ALA A 394 4.33 10.01 18.46
CA ALA A 394 2.88 10.06 18.28
C ALA A 394 2.21 8.68 18.19
N ALA A 395 2.95 7.63 17.80
CA ALA A 395 2.48 6.24 17.74
C ALA A 395 1.12 6.12 17.00
N THR A 396 1.01 6.76 15.85
CA THR A 396 -0.24 6.85 15.07
C THR A 396 -0.65 5.54 14.42
N TRP A 397 0.30 4.61 14.32
CA TRP A 397 0.12 3.27 13.78
C TRP A 397 0.71 2.22 14.70
N VAL A 398 0.14 1.00 14.63
CA VAL A 398 0.80 -0.24 15.08
C VAL A 398 1.00 -1.11 13.84
N TRP A 399 2.23 -1.16 13.35
CA TRP A 399 2.60 -2.04 12.25
C TRP A 399 2.82 -3.46 12.78
N LEU A 400 2.34 -4.47 12.04
CA LEU A 400 2.30 -5.86 12.48
C LEU A 400 3.28 -6.74 11.70
N ALA A 401 3.09 -6.85 10.40
CA ALA A 401 3.88 -7.73 9.55
C ALA A 401 4.03 -7.18 8.13
N ASN A 402 5.19 -7.43 7.51
CA ASN A 402 5.35 -7.38 6.06
C ASN A 402 5.04 -8.79 5.54
N VAL A 403 4.03 -8.93 4.68
CA VAL A 403 3.55 -10.23 4.21
C VAL A 403 4.25 -10.65 2.94
N ASP A 404 4.61 -11.93 2.82
CA ASP A 404 5.03 -12.47 1.54
C ASP A 404 3.81 -12.68 0.64
N HIS A 405 3.94 -12.44 -0.67
CA HIS A 405 2.92 -12.80 -1.63
C HIS A 405 3.09 -14.26 -2.04
N LEU A 406 2.09 -15.09 -1.79
CA LEU A 406 2.14 -16.53 -1.94
C LEU A 406 1.29 -17.00 -3.11
N TYR A 407 1.83 -17.99 -3.82
CA TYR A 407 1.15 -18.59 -4.96
C TYR A 407 1.36 -20.10 -4.98
N PHE A 408 0.35 -20.85 -5.37
CA PHE A 408 0.52 -22.21 -5.85
C PHE A 408 0.87 -22.16 -7.33
N LYS A 409 2.08 -22.54 -7.67
CA LYS A 409 2.63 -22.50 -9.02
C LYS A 409 2.76 -23.94 -9.54
N ARG A 410 2.24 -24.22 -10.75
CA ARG A 410 2.35 -25.53 -11.39
C ARG A 410 3.82 -25.94 -11.53
N THR A 411 4.14 -27.16 -11.13
CA THR A 411 5.49 -27.73 -11.30
C THR A 411 5.89 -27.71 -12.77
N GLY A 412 7.07 -27.14 -13.06
CA GLY A 412 7.56 -26.97 -14.43
C GLY A 412 7.27 -25.59 -15.05
N LEU A 413 6.38 -24.79 -14.50
CA LEU A 413 6.28 -23.39 -14.89
C LEU A 413 7.47 -22.60 -14.26
N ASN A 414 8.30 -22.02 -15.12
CA ASN A 414 9.40 -21.17 -14.69
C ASN A 414 8.93 -19.72 -14.64
N VAL A 415 8.72 -19.19 -13.44
CA VAL A 415 8.45 -17.78 -13.16
C VAL A 415 9.79 -17.09 -13.02
N ALA A 416 9.97 -15.95 -13.68
CA ALA A 416 11.20 -15.17 -13.57
C ALA A 416 11.38 -14.63 -12.15
N ASP A 417 12.63 -14.35 -11.75
CA ASP A 417 12.97 -13.81 -10.44
C ASP A 417 12.18 -12.54 -10.16
N GLN A 418 11.49 -12.53 -9.02
CA GLN A 418 10.70 -11.42 -8.55
C GLN A 418 11.56 -10.47 -7.70
N LYS A 419 11.43 -9.17 -7.91
CA LYS A 419 11.90 -8.17 -6.96
C LYS A 419 10.89 -8.06 -5.80
N PRO A 420 11.29 -7.54 -4.63
CA PRO A 420 10.32 -7.27 -3.57
C PRO A 420 9.14 -6.48 -4.11
N HIS A 421 7.94 -6.99 -3.88
CA HIS A 421 6.73 -6.33 -4.34
C HIS A 421 6.43 -5.11 -3.48
N PRO A 422 5.99 -3.98 -4.08
CA PRO A 422 5.29 -2.95 -3.33
C PRO A 422 3.93 -3.47 -2.85
N HIS A 423 3.16 -2.63 -2.20
CA HIS A 423 1.75 -2.92 -1.98
C HIS A 423 1.08 -3.23 -3.32
N GLY A 424 0.54 -4.42 -3.44
CA GLY A 424 -0.06 -4.81 -4.70
C GLY A 424 -0.64 -6.22 -4.59
N HIS A 425 -1.91 -6.35 -4.73
CA HIS A 425 -2.75 -7.53 -4.58
C HIS A 425 -2.39 -8.68 -5.55
N GLY A 426 -1.13 -9.05 -5.64
CA GLY A 426 -0.62 -10.18 -6.43
C GLY A 426 -0.38 -9.89 -7.90
N TRP A 427 -0.88 -8.81 -8.45
CA TRP A 427 -0.69 -8.47 -9.88
C TRP A 427 0.73 -8.03 -10.22
N SER A 428 1.52 -7.59 -9.26
CA SER A 428 2.95 -7.40 -9.43
C SER A 428 3.70 -8.66 -9.87
N LEU A 429 3.16 -9.86 -9.62
CA LEU A 429 3.69 -11.12 -10.12
C LEU A 429 3.83 -11.13 -11.65
N VAL A 430 2.87 -10.56 -12.38
CA VAL A 430 2.84 -10.56 -13.84
C VAL A 430 3.71 -9.49 -14.50
N ASN A 431 4.41 -8.65 -13.73
CA ASN A 431 5.27 -7.59 -14.27
C ASN A 431 6.36 -8.10 -15.22
N ASN A 432 6.78 -9.36 -15.07
CA ASN A 432 7.79 -10.01 -15.90
C ASN A 432 7.28 -11.31 -16.55
N VAL A 433 5.98 -11.42 -16.75
CA VAL A 433 5.36 -12.59 -17.41
C VAL A 433 5.89 -12.84 -18.83
N ASP A 434 6.44 -11.82 -19.46
CA ASP A 434 7.16 -11.90 -20.73
C ASP A 434 8.41 -12.81 -20.67
N LYS A 435 8.96 -13.05 -19.49
CA LYS A 435 10.15 -13.88 -19.25
C LYS A 435 9.84 -15.28 -18.69
N TRP A 436 8.56 -15.58 -18.45
CA TRP A 436 8.17 -16.90 -17.95
C TRP A 436 8.30 -17.95 -19.05
N SER A 437 8.50 -19.22 -18.66
CA SER A 437 8.59 -20.34 -19.59
C SER A 437 8.04 -21.63 -18.99
N CYS A 438 7.66 -22.59 -19.85
CA CYS A 438 7.25 -23.94 -19.49
C CYS A 438 8.35 -24.93 -19.80
#